data_6891714f39dfc10177b1b36f7edcea1c
#
_entry.id   6891714f39dfc10177b1b36f7edcea1c
#
_cell.length_a   1.000
_cell.length_b   1.000
_cell.length_c   1.000
_cell.angle_alpha   90.00
_cell.angle_beta   90.00
_cell.angle_gamma   90.00
#
_symmetry.space_group_name_H-M   'P 1'
#
loop_
_entity.id
_entity.type
_entity.pdbx_description
1 polymer ?
#
loop_
_entity_poly.entity_id
_entity_poly.type
_entity_poly.pdbx_seq_one_letter_code
_entity_poly.pdbx_strand_id
1 'polypeptide(L)'
;SSTSRGLGDVYKRQKLDSMGFQLHFHAIGDAAIRQSLDSLEKATKENGVRDSRHHLSHIELFNPEDVGRLRDLNVVANFQPYWAWADQYITELTMPKLGPERSNWLYPIGSILKTGAVVAFGSDWFVTSGNPMLGIETAVTRKDPLTNISDDFLMHERISLADAIAAYTINGAYVNFMEDESGSIEVGKYADLIVIDRNLFKIPETEISEANVVLTMLDGEMIYGSWDMKVPEKTAL
;
A
#
# COMPACT_ATOMS: atom_id res chain seq x y z
N SER A 1 -19.54 18.93 20.60
CA SER A 1 -18.95 19.66 19.47
C SER A 1 -17.87 18.82 18.78
N SER A 2 -17.66 19.01 17.50
CA SER A 2 -16.61 18.31 16.73
C SER A 2 -15.21 18.55 17.32
N THR A 3 -14.96 19.73 17.88
CA THR A 3 -13.70 20.10 18.54
C THR A 3 -13.40 19.31 19.82
N SER A 4 -14.41 18.99 20.63
CA SER A 4 -14.18 18.23 21.87
C SER A 4 -13.91 16.74 21.58
N ARG A 5 -14.49 16.17 20.52
CA ARG A 5 -14.16 14.81 20.06
C ARG A 5 -12.74 14.74 19.52
N GLY A 6 -12.32 15.71 18.72
CA GLY A 6 -10.97 15.78 18.18
C GLY A 6 -9.89 15.86 19.26
N LEU A 7 -10.08 16.66 20.30
CA LEU A 7 -9.14 16.75 21.42
C LEU A 7 -9.05 15.43 22.22
N GLY A 8 -10.19 14.76 22.47
CA GLY A 8 -10.21 13.47 23.14
C GLY A 8 -9.45 12.37 22.36
N ASP A 9 -9.57 12.38 21.04
CA ASP A 9 -8.89 11.42 20.17
C ASP A 9 -7.38 11.68 20.10
N VAL A 10 -6.94 12.92 20.03
CA VAL A 10 -5.52 13.31 20.09
C VAL A 10 -4.88 12.86 21.40
N TYR A 11 -5.57 13.08 22.55
CA TYR A 11 -5.07 12.64 23.84
C TYR A 11 -4.94 11.11 23.93
N LYS A 12 -5.94 10.36 23.44
CA LYS A 12 -5.88 8.88 23.42
C LYS A 12 -4.70 8.37 22.60
N ARG A 13 -4.48 8.95 21.43
CA ARG A 13 -3.36 8.58 20.53
C ARG A 13 -2.02 8.85 21.18
N GLN A 14 -1.82 10.03 21.75
CA GLN A 14 -0.61 10.39 22.49
C GLN A 14 -0.39 9.44 23.68
N LYS A 15 -1.44 9.09 24.43
CA LYS A 15 -1.34 8.15 25.55
C LYS A 15 -0.98 6.72 25.09
N LEU A 16 -1.60 6.23 24.03
CA LEU A 16 -1.28 4.89 23.50
C LEU A 16 0.16 4.86 22.96
N ASP A 17 0.58 5.90 22.26
CA ASP A 17 1.97 6.02 21.81
C ASP A 17 2.95 6.00 22.98
N SER A 18 2.70 6.74 24.07
CA SER A 18 3.54 6.75 25.29
C SER A 18 3.62 5.39 25.99
N MET A 19 2.67 4.50 25.73
CA MET A 19 2.66 3.11 26.24
C MET A 19 3.36 2.11 25.29
N GLY A 20 3.92 2.61 24.17
CA GLY A 20 4.63 1.76 23.20
C GLY A 20 3.75 1.15 22.11
N PHE A 21 2.47 1.47 22.04
CA PHE A 21 1.61 0.95 20.97
C PHE A 21 1.97 1.55 19.62
N GLN A 22 1.95 0.70 18.59
CA GLN A 22 1.85 1.12 17.21
C GLN A 22 0.40 1.53 16.91
N LEU A 23 0.21 2.64 16.21
CA LEU A 23 -1.11 3.16 15.87
C LEU A 23 -1.40 2.93 14.39
N HIS A 24 -2.57 2.37 14.12
CA HIS A 24 -3.14 2.23 12.79
C HIS A 24 -4.35 3.16 12.65
N PHE A 25 -4.38 3.94 11.58
CA PHE A 25 -5.45 4.89 11.31
C PHE A 25 -6.19 4.53 10.03
N HIS A 26 -7.50 4.33 10.12
CA HIS A 26 -8.37 4.37 8.97
C HIS A 26 -8.56 5.84 8.55
N ALA A 27 -7.99 6.25 7.40
CA ALA A 27 -7.94 7.65 6.98
C ALA A 27 -8.11 7.77 5.45
N ILE A 28 -9.35 7.98 5.00
CA ILE A 28 -9.70 8.06 3.59
C ILE A 28 -9.51 9.49 3.05
N GLY A 29 -10.09 10.48 3.71
CA GLY A 29 -10.08 11.87 3.25
C GLY A 29 -8.92 12.70 3.80
N ASP A 30 -8.60 13.78 3.11
CA ASP A 30 -7.52 14.71 3.43
C ASP A 30 -7.58 15.28 4.87
N ALA A 31 -8.77 15.59 5.35
CA ALA A 31 -8.96 16.07 6.73
C ALA A 31 -8.66 14.99 7.78
N ALA A 32 -9.05 13.73 7.52
CA ALA A 32 -8.76 12.60 8.40
C ALA A 32 -7.25 12.30 8.44
N ILE A 33 -6.59 12.36 7.30
CA ILE A 33 -5.15 12.21 7.17
C ILE A 33 -4.42 13.31 7.94
N ARG A 34 -4.76 14.58 7.70
CA ARG A 34 -4.18 15.73 8.42
C ARG A 34 -4.34 15.59 9.92
N GLN A 35 -5.55 15.30 10.40
CA GLN A 35 -5.81 15.11 11.83
C GLN A 35 -4.98 13.95 12.43
N SER A 36 -4.77 12.89 11.67
CA SER A 36 -3.93 11.77 12.10
C SER A 36 -2.47 12.20 12.21
N LEU A 37 -1.93 12.87 11.19
CA LEU A 37 -0.56 13.40 11.20
C LEU A 37 -0.35 14.44 12.32
N ASP A 38 -1.28 15.36 12.54
CA ASP A 38 -1.21 16.34 13.63
C ASP A 38 -1.16 15.66 15.00
N SER A 39 -1.93 14.59 15.18
CA SER A 39 -1.91 13.84 16.45
C SER A 39 -0.62 13.06 16.66
N LEU A 40 -0.03 12.51 15.61
CA LEU A 40 1.27 11.83 15.67
C LEU A 40 2.41 12.80 15.89
N GLU A 41 2.39 13.95 15.22
CA GLU A 41 3.37 15.02 15.45
C GLU A 41 3.34 15.51 16.91
N LYS A 42 2.14 15.68 17.47
CA LYS A 42 1.99 16.02 18.88
C LYS A 42 2.51 14.92 19.80
N ALA A 43 2.17 13.64 19.51
CA ALA A 43 2.65 12.52 20.29
C ALA A 43 4.19 12.46 20.27
N THR A 44 4.82 12.61 19.11
CA THR A 44 6.29 12.67 18.98
C THR A 44 6.91 13.81 19.76
N LYS A 45 6.30 15.00 19.75
CA LYS A 45 6.79 16.15 20.54
C LYS A 45 6.71 15.93 22.05
N GLU A 46 5.67 15.25 22.53
CA GLU A 46 5.44 15.01 23.95
C GLU A 46 6.17 13.78 24.49
N ASN A 47 6.24 12.70 23.70
CA ASN A 47 6.76 11.41 24.14
C ASN A 47 8.21 11.16 23.69
N GLY A 48 8.74 11.96 22.76
CA GLY A 48 10.01 11.74 22.09
C GLY A 48 9.90 10.89 20.83
N VAL A 49 10.98 10.86 20.05
CA VAL A 49 11.09 10.06 18.82
C VAL A 49 11.42 8.61 19.17
N ARG A 50 10.67 7.66 18.59
CA ARG A 50 10.94 6.23 18.65
C ARG A 50 10.60 5.57 17.32
N ASP A 51 11.11 4.37 17.07
CA ASP A 51 10.67 3.55 15.93
C ASP A 51 9.29 2.95 16.23
N SER A 52 8.24 3.71 15.91
CA SER A 52 6.85 3.33 16.19
C SER A 52 6.13 2.78 14.96
N ARG A 53 6.62 3.14 13.76
CA ARG A 53 6.05 2.71 12.47
C ARG A 53 4.53 2.83 12.42
N HIS A 54 4.02 3.93 12.97
CA HIS A 54 2.60 4.25 12.86
C HIS A 54 2.21 4.31 11.39
N HIS A 55 0.99 3.92 11.06
CA HIS A 55 0.58 3.90 9.67
C HIS A 55 -0.86 4.34 9.45
N LEU A 56 -1.10 4.94 8.30
CA LEU A 56 -2.41 5.34 7.81
C LEU A 56 -2.83 4.39 6.70
N SER A 57 -4.09 3.94 6.75
CA SER A 57 -4.66 3.10 5.71
C SER A 57 -5.64 3.85 4.83
N HIS A 58 -5.72 3.40 3.60
CA HIS A 58 -6.54 3.87 2.48
C HIS A 58 -5.93 5.07 1.78
N ILE A 59 -5.86 6.23 2.42
CA ILE A 59 -5.21 7.44 1.87
C ILE A 59 -5.74 7.77 0.47
N GLU A 60 -7.07 7.74 0.32
CA GLU A 60 -7.70 7.95 -0.99
C GLU A 60 -7.54 9.38 -1.49
N LEU A 61 -7.81 10.38 -0.64
CA LEU A 61 -7.64 11.78 -0.99
C LEU A 61 -6.61 12.43 -0.08
N PHE A 62 -5.62 13.06 -0.67
CA PHE A 62 -4.52 13.68 0.06
C PHE A 62 -4.48 15.21 -0.13
N ASN A 63 -4.02 15.94 0.89
CA ASN A 63 -3.66 17.34 0.73
C ASN A 63 -2.17 17.43 0.37
N PRO A 64 -1.77 18.12 -0.72
CA PRO A 64 -0.38 18.22 -1.14
C PRO A 64 0.56 18.80 -0.06
N GLU A 65 0.05 19.68 0.81
CA GLU A 65 0.84 20.24 1.91
C GLU A 65 1.30 19.20 2.93
N ASP A 66 0.61 18.07 3.04
CA ASP A 66 0.91 17.01 4.01
C ASP A 66 1.83 15.90 3.46
N VAL A 67 2.13 15.89 2.14
CA VAL A 67 2.84 14.79 1.48
C VAL A 67 4.21 14.49 2.13
N GLY A 68 4.99 15.53 2.46
CA GLY A 68 6.29 15.36 3.11
C GLY A 68 6.21 14.88 4.57
N ARG A 69 5.08 15.09 5.24
CA ARG A 69 4.92 14.79 6.67
C ARG A 69 4.95 13.30 6.99
N LEU A 70 4.55 12.44 6.04
CA LEU A 70 4.64 10.99 6.24
C LEU A 70 6.10 10.57 6.47
N ARG A 71 7.03 11.04 5.62
CA ARG A 71 8.47 10.80 5.81
C ARG A 71 8.98 11.43 7.10
N ASP A 72 8.67 12.71 7.34
CA ASP A 72 9.22 13.48 8.43
C ASP A 72 8.80 12.96 9.82
N LEU A 73 7.63 12.32 9.89
CA LEU A 73 7.08 11.69 11.10
C LEU A 73 7.32 10.17 11.16
N ASN A 74 8.02 9.60 10.19
CA ASN A 74 8.22 8.15 10.04
C ASN A 74 6.89 7.36 10.06
N VAL A 75 5.90 7.86 9.33
CA VAL A 75 4.56 7.26 9.21
C VAL A 75 4.48 6.48 7.91
N VAL A 76 4.11 5.21 7.98
CA VAL A 76 3.95 4.35 6.81
C VAL A 76 2.62 4.65 6.11
N ALA A 77 2.67 4.80 4.81
CA ALA A 77 1.49 4.93 3.95
C ALA A 77 1.02 3.54 3.49
N ASN A 78 -0.09 3.06 4.03
CA ASN A 78 -0.66 1.77 3.66
C ASN A 78 -1.82 1.97 2.67
N PHE A 79 -1.58 1.68 1.40
CA PHE A 79 -2.59 1.79 0.35
C PHE A 79 -3.23 0.45 0.02
N GLN A 80 -4.45 0.53 -0.55
CA GLN A 80 -5.12 -0.55 -1.27
C GLN A 80 -5.05 -0.23 -2.78
N PRO A 81 -3.94 -0.57 -3.45
CA PRO A 81 -3.68 -0.07 -4.80
C PRO A 81 -4.69 -0.56 -5.83
N TYR A 82 -5.40 -1.67 -5.58
CA TYR A 82 -6.48 -2.14 -6.44
C TYR A 82 -7.59 -1.10 -6.64
N TRP A 83 -7.75 -0.14 -5.72
CA TRP A 83 -8.77 0.93 -5.84
C TRP A 83 -8.28 2.14 -6.64
N ALA A 84 -7.00 2.18 -6.99
CA ALA A 84 -6.37 3.38 -7.56
C ALA A 84 -6.52 3.49 -9.08
N TRP A 85 -7.74 3.31 -9.60
CA TRP A 85 -8.10 3.48 -11.01
C TRP A 85 -9.45 4.21 -11.15
N ALA A 86 -9.79 4.61 -12.39
CA ALA A 86 -10.97 5.44 -12.66
C ALA A 86 -12.26 4.59 -12.73
N ASP A 87 -12.66 3.99 -11.62
CA ASP A 87 -13.94 3.31 -11.53
C ASP A 87 -15.12 4.29 -11.47
N GLN A 88 -16.34 3.75 -11.52
CA GLN A 88 -17.56 4.56 -11.48
C GLN A 88 -17.72 5.33 -10.15
N TYR A 89 -17.21 4.81 -9.02
CA TYR A 89 -17.27 5.52 -7.74
C TYR A 89 -16.35 6.74 -7.75
N ILE A 90 -15.19 6.59 -8.35
CA ILE A 90 -14.22 7.69 -8.52
C ILE A 90 -14.77 8.71 -9.50
N THR A 91 -15.20 8.29 -10.69
CA THR A 91 -15.55 9.20 -11.80
C THR A 91 -16.92 9.84 -11.63
N GLU A 92 -17.91 9.14 -11.09
CA GLU A 92 -19.29 9.61 -11.01
C GLU A 92 -19.66 10.19 -9.63
N LEU A 93 -19.01 9.73 -8.55
CA LEU A 93 -19.35 10.17 -7.19
C LEU A 93 -18.28 11.06 -6.55
N THR A 94 -17.01 10.70 -6.66
CA THR A 94 -15.92 11.36 -5.95
C THR A 94 -15.43 12.61 -6.66
N MET A 95 -14.94 12.47 -7.90
CA MET A 95 -14.36 13.57 -8.68
C MET A 95 -15.32 14.74 -8.90
N PRO A 96 -16.62 14.55 -9.21
CA PRO A 96 -17.55 15.66 -9.37
C PRO A 96 -17.72 16.53 -8.12
N LYS A 97 -17.53 15.95 -6.92
CA LYS A 97 -17.63 16.67 -5.64
C LYS A 97 -16.32 17.34 -5.25
N LEU A 98 -15.19 16.79 -5.66
CA LEU A 98 -13.86 17.33 -5.35
C LEU A 98 -13.47 18.47 -6.28
N GLY A 99 -13.90 18.41 -7.54
CA GLY A 99 -13.41 19.25 -8.61
C GLY A 99 -12.00 18.84 -9.11
N PRO A 100 -11.55 19.42 -10.23
CA PRO A 100 -10.35 18.93 -10.93
C PRO A 100 -9.06 19.07 -10.10
N GLU A 101 -8.88 20.14 -9.35
CA GLU A 101 -7.68 20.39 -8.58
C GLU A 101 -7.47 19.33 -7.49
N ARG A 102 -8.48 19.08 -6.66
CA ARG A 102 -8.39 18.09 -5.58
C ARG A 102 -8.37 16.66 -6.11
N SER A 103 -9.06 16.38 -7.21
CA SER A 103 -9.05 15.06 -7.84
C SER A 103 -7.67 14.60 -8.29
N ASN A 104 -6.75 15.52 -8.57
CA ASN A 104 -5.35 15.20 -8.90
C ASN A 104 -4.57 14.57 -7.72
N TRP A 105 -5.14 14.57 -6.52
CA TRP A 105 -4.53 14.02 -5.32
C TRP A 105 -5.22 12.75 -4.81
N LEU A 106 -5.94 12.07 -5.70
CA LEU A 106 -6.52 10.76 -5.42
C LEU A 106 -5.43 9.67 -5.55
N TYR A 107 -5.30 8.85 -4.49
CA TYR A 107 -4.31 7.77 -4.39
C TYR A 107 -2.91 8.20 -4.83
N PRO A 108 -2.26 9.17 -4.13
CA PRO A 108 -0.99 9.76 -4.55
C PRO A 108 0.21 8.88 -4.21
N ILE A 109 0.18 7.62 -4.67
CA ILE A 109 1.16 6.58 -4.35
C ILE A 109 2.55 6.99 -4.81
N GLY A 110 2.67 7.43 -6.07
CA GLY A 110 3.94 7.85 -6.66
C GLY A 110 4.50 9.11 -6.02
N SER A 111 3.64 10.09 -5.72
CA SER A 111 4.06 11.33 -5.04
C SER A 111 4.57 11.07 -3.63
N ILE A 112 3.91 10.20 -2.85
CA ILE A 112 4.34 9.84 -1.51
C ILE A 112 5.65 9.04 -1.56
N LEU A 113 5.76 8.05 -2.45
CA LEU A 113 6.97 7.25 -2.61
C LEU A 113 8.19 8.12 -2.93
N LYS A 114 8.03 9.14 -3.80
CA LYS A 114 9.10 10.09 -4.16
C LYS A 114 9.61 10.92 -2.99
N THR A 115 8.84 11.07 -1.90
CA THR A 115 9.33 11.75 -0.69
C THR A 115 10.33 10.91 0.10
N GLY A 116 10.41 9.61 -0.15
CA GLY A 116 11.15 8.64 0.65
C GLY A 116 10.37 8.09 1.85
N ALA A 117 9.07 8.37 1.95
CA ALA A 117 8.20 7.71 2.93
C ALA A 117 8.03 6.22 2.58
N VAL A 118 7.91 5.38 3.58
CA VAL A 118 7.63 3.96 3.38
C VAL A 118 6.19 3.79 2.92
N VAL A 119 6.02 3.11 1.79
CA VAL A 119 4.72 2.74 1.23
C VAL A 119 4.55 1.22 1.39
N ALA A 120 3.48 0.80 2.04
CA ALA A 120 3.09 -0.61 2.13
C ALA A 120 1.73 -0.80 1.46
N PHE A 121 1.46 -2.02 0.99
CA PHE A 121 0.23 -2.37 0.31
C PHE A 121 -0.53 -3.47 1.05
N GLY A 122 -1.86 -3.43 0.91
CA GLY A 122 -2.79 -4.44 1.38
C GLY A 122 -4.03 -4.48 0.48
N SER A 123 -4.91 -5.43 0.68
CA SER A 123 -6.14 -5.59 -0.11
C SER A 123 -7.40 -5.12 0.63
N ASP A 124 -7.30 -4.91 1.93
CA ASP A 124 -8.46 -4.73 2.81
C ASP A 124 -9.46 -5.92 2.64
N TRP A 125 -8.88 -7.12 2.50
CA TRP A 125 -9.68 -8.33 2.41
C TRP A 125 -10.55 -8.44 3.68
N PHE A 126 -11.82 -8.66 3.54
CA PHE A 126 -12.63 -9.17 2.42
C PHE A 126 -13.40 -8.07 1.64
N VAL A 127 -13.09 -6.80 1.84
CA VAL A 127 -13.72 -5.69 1.08
C VAL A 127 -13.41 -5.83 -0.40
N THR A 128 -12.18 -6.20 -0.75
CA THR A 128 -11.77 -6.55 -2.11
C THR A 128 -11.00 -7.86 -2.15
N SER A 129 -10.62 -8.30 -3.35
CA SER A 129 -9.85 -9.52 -3.57
C SER A 129 -8.54 -9.52 -2.79
N GLY A 130 -8.21 -10.63 -2.13
CA GLY A 130 -6.91 -10.85 -1.49
C GLY A 130 -5.76 -11.11 -2.48
N ASN A 131 -6.01 -11.18 -3.80
CA ASN A 131 -4.98 -11.41 -4.80
C ASN A 131 -4.09 -10.17 -5.00
N PRO A 132 -2.80 -10.19 -4.60
CA PRO A 132 -1.92 -9.03 -4.70
C PRO A 132 -1.60 -8.65 -6.14
N MET A 133 -1.70 -9.59 -7.12
CA MET A 133 -1.38 -9.31 -8.52
C MET A 133 -2.30 -8.24 -9.12
N LEU A 134 -3.57 -8.18 -8.69
CA LEU A 134 -4.51 -7.13 -9.08
C LEU A 134 -4.03 -5.75 -8.61
N GLY A 135 -3.62 -5.65 -7.35
CA GLY A 135 -3.11 -4.40 -6.78
C GLY A 135 -1.77 -3.97 -7.39
N ILE A 136 -0.87 -4.92 -7.66
CA ILE A 136 0.42 -4.65 -8.32
C ILE A 136 0.17 -4.09 -9.71
N GLU A 137 -0.68 -4.73 -10.53
CA GLU A 137 -1.01 -4.24 -11.86
C GLU A 137 -1.61 -2.83 -11.81
N THR A 138 -2.59 -2.59 -10.93
CA THR A 138 -3.20 -1.27 -10.80
C THR A 138 -2.17 -0.21 -10.37
N ALA A 139 -1.28 -0.50 -9.43
CA ALA A 139 -0.24 0.45 -9.01
C ALA A 139 0.72 0.85 -10.14
N VAL A 140 1.01 -0.09 -11.05
CA VAL A 140 1.92 0.09 -12.18
C VAL A 140 1.21 0.73 -13.38
N THR A 141 -0.08 0.41 -13.63
CA THR A 141 -0.81 0.83 -14.83
C THR A 141 -1.82 1.95 -14.58
N ARG A 142 -2.38 2.06 -13.38
CA ARG A 142 -3.52 2.93 -13.03
C ARG A 142 -4.79 2.58 -13.83
N LYS A 143 -4.93 1.32 -14.22
CA LYS A 143 -6.06 0.80 -14.98
C LYS A 143 -6.80 -0.27 -14.18
N ASP A 144 -8.03 -0.58 -14.61
CA ASP A 144 -8.75 -1.76 -14.14
C ASP A 144 -7.96 -3.03 -14.53
N PRO A 145 -7.46 -3.81 -13.58
CA PRO A 145 -6.63 -4.97 -13.90
C PRO A 145 -7.44 -6.17 -14.45
N LEU A 146 -8.77 -6.09 -14.47
CA LEU A 146 -9.64 -7.15 -15.00
C LEU A 146 -10.00 -6.92 -16.46
N THR A 147 -10.11 -5.67 -16.88
CA THR A 147 -10.55 -5.32 -18.24
C THR A 147 -9.49 -4.56 -19.03
N ASN A 148 -8.52 -3.97 -18.35
CA ASN A 148 -7.53 -3.05 -18.90
C ASN A 148 -8.16 -1.83 -19.60
N ILE A 149 -9.46 -1.62 -19.39
CA ILE A 149 -10.22 -0.50 -19.93
C ILE A 149 -10.28 0.55 -18.83
N SER A 150 -9.61 1.65 -19.03
CA SER A 150 -9.85 2.90 -18.29
C SER A 150 -9.23 4.05 -19.05
N ASP A 151 -9.79 5.24 -18.84
CA ASP A 151 -9.13 6.49 -19.22
C ASP A 151 -7.82 6.64 -18.45
N ASP A 152 -6.90 7.44 -18.98
CA ASP A 152 -5.63 7.74 -18.32
C ASP A 152 -5.87 8.45 -16.98
N PHE A 153 -5.90 7.67 -15.90
CA PHE A 153 -6.19 8.16 -14.56
C PHE A 153 -4.92 8.40 -13.77
N LEU A 154 -4.58 9.68 -13.56
CA LEU A 154 -3.45 10.09 -12.72
C LEU A 154 -2.16 9.30 -13.00
N MET A 155 -1.77 9.21 -14.27
CA MET A 155 -0.64 8.41 -14.74
C MET A 155 0.70 8.81 -14.09
N HIS A 156 0.81 10.02 -13.55
CA HIS A 156 1.98 10.50 -12.82
C HIS A 156 2.15 9.87 -11.45
N GLU A 157 1.10 9.21 -10.94
CA GLU A 157 1.09 8.46 -9.66
C GLU A 157 1.41 6.97 -9.83
N ARG A 158 1.74 6.52 -11.04
CA ARG A 158 2.28 5.17 -11.28
C ARG A 158 3.61 4.99 -10.58
N ILE A 159 3.87 3.77 -10.14
CA ILE A 159 5.15 3.38 -9.55
C ILE A 159 5.78 2.24 -10.37
N SER A 160 7.04 1.94 -10.11
CA SER A 160 7.69 0.81 -10.76
C SER A 160 7.16 -0.54 -10.25
N LEU A 161 7.27 -1.59 -11.07
CA LEU A 161 6.94 -2.94 -10.65
C LEU A 161 7.78 -3.39 -9.43
N ALA A 162 9.05 -2.99 -9.37
CA ALA A 162 9.91 -3.31 -8.23
C ALA A 162 9.40 -2.66 -6.94
N ASP A 163 9.00 -1.39 -6.98
CA ASP A 163 8.43 -0.68 -5.83
C ASP A 163 7.09 -1.30 -5.40
N ALA A 164 6.24 -1.70 -6.36
CA ALA A 164 4.97 -2.35 -6.07
C ALA A 164 5.15 -3.72 -5.38
N ILE A 165 6.13 -4.51 -5.82
CA ILE A 165 6.48 -5.78 -5.18
C ILE A 165 7.04 -5.52 -3.78
N ALA A 166 7.96 -4.56 -3.61
CA ALA A 166 8.50 -4.21 -2.31
C ALA A 166 7.41 -3.76 -1.32
N ALA A 167 6.42 -3.00 -1.79
CA ALA A 167 5.30 -2.56 -0.98
C ALA A 167 4.43 -3.72 -0.45
N TYR A 168 4.27 -4.80 -1.20
CA TYR A 168 3.57 -6.02 -0.77
C TYR A 168 4.44 -7.00 0.01
N THR A 169 5.74 -6.84 0.05
CA THR A 169 6.68 -7.78 0.66
C THR A 169 7.48 -7.15 1.80
N ILE A 170 8.69 -6.65 1.52
CA ILE A 170 9.59 -6.13 2.57
C ILE A 170 9.02 -4.93 3.33
N ASN A 171 8.25 -4.05 2.68
CA ASN A 171 7.64 -2.92 3.37
C ASN A 171 6.45 -3.36 4.24
N GLY A 172 5.72 -4.41 3.83
CA GLY A 172 4.74 -5.08 4.65
C GLY A 172 5.36 -5.74 5.89
N ALA A 173 6.50 -6.40 5.74
CA ALA A 173 7.28 -6.94 6.85
C ALA A 173 7.77 -5.81 7.77
N TYR A 174 8.32 -4.74 7.21
CA TYR A 174 8.80 -3.58 7.97
C TYR A 174 7.71 -2.97 8.87
N VAL A 175 6.50 -2.73 8.35
CA VAL A 175 5.43 -2.15 9.16
C VAL A 175 5.00 -3.05 10.31
N ASN A 176 5.24 -4.36 10.21
CA ASN A 176 4.95 -5.36 11.23
C ASN A 176 6.16 -5.72 12.10
N PHE A 177 7.31 -5.04 11.97
CA PHE A 177 8.56 -5.33 12.69
C PHE A 177 9.09 -6.74 12.40
N MET A 178 8.92 -7.24 11.19
CA MET A 178 9.32 -8.59 10.75
C MET A 178 10.34 -8.56 9.60
N GLU A 179 10.90 -7.41 9.25
CA GLU A 179 11.82 -7.27 8.12
C GLU A 179 13.12 -8.05 8.27
N ASP A 180 13.52 -8.38 9.50
CA ASP A 180 14.67 -9.23 9.77
C ASP A 180 14.35 -10.74 9.64
N GLU A 181 13.07 -11.10 9.64
CA GLU A 181 12.59 -12.48 9.61
C GLU A 181 11.92 -12.86 8.28
N SER A 182 11.32 -11.89 7.56
CA SER A 182 10.54 -12.15 6.34
C SER A 182 10.56 -10.96 5.36
N GLY A 183 9.81 -11.06 4.27
CA GLY A 183 9.61 -9.99 3.29
C GLY A 183 10.68 -9.88 2.21
N SER A 184 11.79 -10.60 2.31
CA SER A 184 12.82 -10.71 1.27
C SER A 184 13.47 -12.09 1.27
N ILE A 185 14.08 -12.47 0.14
CA ILE A 185 14.78 -13.75 -0.01
C ILE A 185 16.23 -13.54 0.40
N GLU A 186 16.52 -13.78 1.66
CA GLU A 186 17.86 -13.62 2.26
C GLU A 186 18.19 -14.79 3.19
N VAL A 187 19.48 -15.11 3.33
CA VAL A 187 19.93 -16.17 4.24
C VAL A 187 19.61 -15.79 5.68
N GLY A 188 18.93 -16.66 6.39
CA GLY A 188 18.53 -16.48 7.79
C GLY A 188 17.08 -16.04 7.99
N LYS A 189 16.36 -15.66 6.92
CA LYS A 189 14.92 -15.37 6.98
C LYS A 189 14.09 -16.63 6.75
N TYR A 190 12.82 -16.58 7.18
CA TYR A 190 11.86 -17.63 6.89
C TYR A 190 11.72 -17.85 5.38
N ALA A 191 11.59 -19.10 4.98
CA ALA A 191 11.31 -19.45 3.59
C ALA A 191 9.82 -19.34 3.29
N ASP A 192 9.27 -18.12 3.45
CA ASP A 192 7.91 -17.73 3.07
C ASP A 192 7.93 -17.24 1.64
N LEU A 193 7.69 -18.13 0.71
CA LEU A 193 7.94 -17.92 -0.71
C LEU A 193 6.73 -18.29 -1.55
N ILE A 194 6.54 -17.58 -2.65
CA ILE A 194 5.67 -18.01 -3.73
C ILE A 194 6.49 -18.17 -5.02
N VAL A 195 6.09 -19.12 -5.84
CA VAL A 195 6.54 -19.22 -7.23
C VAL A 195 5.36 -18.88 -8.12
N ILE A 196 5.57 -18.02 -9.09
CA ILE A 196 4.56 -17.63 -10.09
C ILE A 196 4.90 -18.17 -11.45
N ASP A 197 3.89 -18.43 -12.29
CA ASP A 197 4.01 -19.09 -13.58
C ASP A 197 4.72 -18.27 -14.67
N ARG A 198 4.96 -16.97 -14.43
CA ARG A 198 5.58 -16.07 -15.40
C ARG A 198 6.50 -15.05 -14.74
N ASN A 199 7.46 -14.54 -15.52
CA ASN A 199 8.36 -13.48 -15.05
C ASN A 199 7.70 -12.10 -15.27
N LEU A 200 7.23 -11.47 -14.20
CA LEU A 200 6.50 -10.19 -14.23
C LEU A 200 7.31 -9.06 -14.91
N PHE A 201 8.64 -9.13 -14.88
CA PHE A 201 9.51 -8.14 -15.53
C PHE A 201 9.69 -8.37 -17.05
N LYS A 202 9.06 -9.41 -17.63
CA LYS A 202 9.19 -9.79 -19.03
C LYS A 202 7.86 -9.90 -19.78
N ILE A 203 6.77 -9.61 -19.11
CA ILE A 203 5.43 -9.55 -19.68
C ILE A 203 4.96 -8.09 -19.77
N PRO A 204 3.94 -7.77 -20.56
CA PRO A 204 3.27 -6.49 -20.51
C PRO A 204 2.75 -6.18 -19.10
N GLU A 205 2.84 -4.93 -18.66
CA GLU A 205 2.34 -4.52 -17.35
C GLU A 205 0.84 -4.82 -17.14
N THR A 206 0.08 -4.87 -18.22
CA THR A 206 -1.35 -5.19 -18.27
C THR A 206 -1.69 -6.69 -18.22
N GLU A 207 -0.68 -7.55 -18.04
CA GLU A 207 -0.85 -8.99 -17.89
C GLU A 207 -0.37 -9.50 -16.51
N ILE A 208 -0.01 -8.58 -15.61
CA ILE A 208 0.48 -8.93 -14.26
C ILE A 208 -0.62 -9.65 -13.47
N SER A 209 -1.86 -9.19 -13.56
CA SER A 209 -3.02 -9.78 -12.86
C SER A 209 -3.33 -11.22 -13.28
N GLU A 210 -2.87 -11.64 -14.47
CA GLU A 210 -3.03 -13.00 -15.00
C GLU A 210 -1.98 -13.97 -14.44
N ALA A 211 -0.98 -13.48 -13.69
CA ALA A 211 0.04 -14.34 -13.10
C ALA A 211 -0.57 -15.24 -12.02
N ASN A 212 -0.27 -16.53 -12.09
CA ASN A 212 -0.78 -17.51 -11.13
C ASN A 212 0.33 -17.96 -10.19
N VAL A 213 -0.02 -18.06 -8.90
CA VAL A 213 0.84 -18.72 -7.92
C VAL A 213 0.78 -20.22 -8.17
N VAL A 214 1.93 -20.81 -8.43
CA VAL A 214 2.06 -22.24 -8.75
C VAL A 214 2.64 -23.04 -7.60
N LEU A 215 3.30 -22.38 -6.65
CA LEU A 215 3.79 -22.96 -5.42
C LEU A 215 3.78 -21.92 -4.30
N THR A 216 3.44 -22.35 -3.10
CA THR A 216 3.57 -21.55 -1.88
C THR A 216 4.31 -22.35 -0.81
N MET A 217 5.30 -21.73 -0.19
CA MET A 217 6.00 -22.22 0.99
C MET A 217 5.73 -21.30 2.16
N LEU A 218 5.60 -21.89 3.33
CA LEU A 218 5.52 -21.20 4.62
C LEU A 218 6.50 -21.87 5.59
N ASP A 219 7.42 -21.12 6.14
CA ASP A 219 8.49 -21.61 7.03
C ASP A 219 9.26 -22.80 6.43
N GLY A 220 9.48 -22.78 5.11
CA GLY A 220 10.16 -23.85 4.38
C GLY A 220 9.30 -25.07 4.04
N GLU A 221 8.07 -25.12 4.53
CA GLU A 221 7.11 -26.18 4.19
C GLU A 221 6.26 -25.78 2.97
N MET A 222 6.13 -26.69 2.02
CA MET A 222 5.26 -26.47 0.85
C MET A 222 3.80 -26.69 1.25
N ILE A 223 3.01 -25.61 1.23
CA ILE A 223 1.58 -25.64 1.59
C ILE A 223 0.66 -25.61 0.38
N TYR A 224 1.18 -25.31 -0.80
CA TYR A 224 0.43 -25.28 -2.06
C TYR A 224 1.35 -25.60 -3.24
N GLY A 225 0.83 -26.33 -4.24
CA GLY A 225 1.56 -26.68 -5.45
C GLY A 225 2.44 -27.93 -5.30
N SER A 226 3.37 -28.14 -6.24
CA SER A 226 4.37 -29.20 -6.19
C SER A 226 5.63 -28.80 -6.96
N TRP A 227 6.78 -29.44 -6.63
CA TRP A 227 8.05 -29.23 -7.36
C TRP A 227 8.05 -29.89 -8.76
N ASP A 228 7.15 -30.84 -9.01
CA ASP A 228 7.08 -31.58 -10.27
C ASP A 228 6.38 -30.81 -11.40
N MET A 229 6.09 -29.55 -11.19
CA MET A 229 5.48 -28.73 -12.22
C MET A 229 6.47 -28.50 -13.35
N LYS A 230 6.16 -29.05 -14.52
CA LYS A 230 6.83 -28.65 -15.74
C LYS A 230 6.52 -27.17 -15.99
N VAL A 231 7.52 -26.31 -15.82
CA VAL A 231 7.46 -24.95 -16.35
C VAL A 231 7.11 -25.10 -17.83
N PRO A 232 6.05 -24.45 -18.35
CA PRO A 232 5.71 -24.57 -19.75
C PRO A 232 6.95 -24.24 -20.59
N GLU A 233 7.41 -25.19 -21.44
CA GLU A 233 8.47 -24.90 -22.39
C GLU A 233 8.02 -23.70 -23.23
N LYS A 234 8.88 -22.68 -23.30
CA LYS A 234 8.64 -21.52 -24.15
C LYS A 234 8.34 -22.04 -25.55
N THR A 235 7.11 -21.84 -26.02
CA THR A 235 6.86 -21.82 -27.45
C THR A 235 7.71 -20.67 -28.01
N ALA A 236 8.82 -21.04 -28.66
CA ALA A 236 9.64 -20.11 -29.41
C ALA A 236 8.75 -19.53 -30.52
N LEU A 237 8.48 -18.22 -30.46
CA LEU A 237 8.02 -17.41 -31.60
C LEU A 237 9.19 -16.65 -32.15
#